data_5060cf29b47c4f6f5e207dbd68dcaeba
#
_entry.id   5060cf29b47c4f6f5e207dbd68dcaeba
#
_cell.length_a   1.000
_cell.length_b   1.000
_cell.length_c   1.000
_cell.angle_alpha   90.00
_cell.angle_beta   90.00
_cell.angle_gamma   90.00
#
_symmetry.space_group_name_H-M   'P 1'
#
loop_
_entity.id
_entity.type
_entity.pdbx_description
1 polymer ?
#
loop_
_entity_poly.entity_id
_entity_poly.type
_entity_poly.pdbx_seq_one_letter_code
_entity_poly.pdbx_strand_id
1 'polypeptide(L)'
;MRLFSQSVQLVSFLGFASTARGQNVTAPPPSRFGYVLFPGFQALDVFGPLDALNLLSLTTTLNLTLIAATLEPVHTDQMPWLVNAANATFGEAIVPTHTFETAPADLDVLIVPGGLGTRAPGTLLDAPIEFVRARYPTVRYLISVCTGAVIAARAGVLDGRCATTNKKAWAQTTAWGPEVKWVPEARWVQDGNIWSSSGVSAGIDTILAFIAAVYGEAEAVTVTNAMEYRRETNPKDDPFAALYGLTDANNSTNQEIEKC
;
A
#
# COMPACT_ATOMS: atom_id res chain seq x y z
N MET A 1 -83.58 35.38 -23.21
CA MET A 1 -82.17 35.71 -23.59
C MET A 1 -81.32 35.49 -22.39
N ARG A 2 -80.63 34.34 -22.31
CA ARG A 2 -79.79 33.93 -21.13
C ARG A 2 -78.31 34.14 -21.49
N LEU A 3 -77.63 34.97 -20.71
CA LEU A 3 -76.23 35.19 -20.80
C LEU A 3 -75.49 34.09 -20.00
N PHE A 4 -74.66 33.34 -20.69
CA PHE A 4 -73.76 32.38 -20.06
C PHE A 4 -72.37 33.08 -19.69
N SER A 5 -72.12 33.14 -18.42
CA SER A 5 -70.78 33.52 -17.88
C SER A 5 -69.86 32.33 -17.94
N GLN A 6 -68.77 32.41 -18.68
CA GLN A 6 -67.69 31.43 -18.65
C GLN A 6 -66.63 31.89 -17.67
N SER A 7 -66.44 31.08 -16.62
CA SER A 7 -65.32 31.27 -15.64
C SER A 7 -64.06 30.62 -16.21
N VAL A 8 -63.01 31.42 -16.40
CA VAL A 8 -61.70 30.96 -16.78
C VAL A 8 -60.94 30.54 -15.49
N GLN A 9 -60.64 29.25 -15.34
CA GLN A 9 -59.77 28.75 -14.28
C GLN A 9 -58.32 28.91 -14.69
N LEU A 10 -57.57 29.67 -13.90
CA LEU A 10 -56.13 29.83 -14.01
C LEU A 10 -55.46 28.59 -13.37
N VAL A 11 -54.86 27.73 -14.19
CA VAL A 11 -54.06 26.62 -13.70
C VAL A 11 -52.63 27.14 -13.47
N SER A 12 -52.23 27.26 -12.20
CA SER A 12 -50.88 27.61 -11.81
C SER A 12 -49.96 26.38 -11.97
N PHE A 13 -49.03 26.43 -12.92
CA PHE A 13 -47.92 25.48 -13.02
C PHE A 13 -46.87 25.80 -11.97
N LEU A 14 -46.83 25.03 -10.90
CA LEU A 14 -45.68 24.98 -9.99
C LEU A 14 -44.55 24.26 -10.71
N GLY A 15 -43.57 25.02 -11.19
CA GLY A 15 -42.33 24.49 -11.70
C GLY A 15 -41.50 23.85 -10.57
N PHE A 16 -41.34 22.53 -10.62
CA PHE A 16 -40.35 21.83 -9.80
C PHE A 16 -38.96 22.22 -10.28
N ALA A 17 -38.30 23.06 -9.53
CA ALA A 17 -36.84 23.27 -9.68
C ALA A 17 -36.14 21.96 -9.36
N SER A 18 -35.66 21.27 -10.39
CA SER A 18 -34.75 20.13 -10.25
C SER A 18 -33.45 20.65 -9.65
N THR A 19 -33.23 20.39 -8.36
CA THR A 19 -31.92 20.59 -7.72
C THR A 19 -30.93 19.68 -8.41
N ALA A 20 -30.07 20.24 -9.22
CA ALA A 20 -28.89 19.56 -9.73
C ALA A 20 -28.12 18.93 -8.56
N ARG A 21 -28.09 17.60 -8.48
CA ARG A 21 -27.21 16.86 -7.58
C ARG A 21 -25.80 17.33 -7.88
N GLY A 22 -25.18 17.97 -6.87
CA GLY A 22 -23.78 18.32 -6.94
C GLY A 22 -22.98 17.08 -7.36
N GLN A 23 -22.18 17.23 -8.40
CA GLN A 23 -21.19 16.24 -8.76
C GLN A 23 -20.33 16.01 -7.51
N ASN A 24 -20.27 14.77 -7.02
CA ASN A 24 -19.25 14.37 -6.06
C ASN A 24 -17.91 14.63 -6.75
N VAL A 25 -17.28 15.73 -6.43
CA VAL A 25 -15.90 16.00 -6.82
C VAL A 25 -15.07 14.99 -6.03
N THR A 26 -14.77 13.85 -6.62
CA THR A 26 -13.82 12.89 -6.05
C THR A 26 -12.49 13.63 -5.91
N ALA A 27 -11.88 13.51 -4.73
CA ALA A 27 -10.57 14.12 -4.51
C ALA A 27 -9.59 13.69 -5.61
N PRO A 28 -8.70 14.58 -6.08
CA PRO A 28 -7.74 14.23 -7.13
C PRO A 28 -6.90 13.00 -6.69
N PRO A 29 -6.40 12.20 -7.63
CA PRO A 29 -5.50 11.09 -7.32
C PRO A 29 -4.33 11.56 -6.45
N PRO A 30 -3.78 10.70 -5.56
CA PRO A 30 -2.63 11.04 -4.73
C PRO A 30 -1.42 11.36 -5.60
N SER A 31 -0.59 12.31 -5.18
CA SER A 31 0.57 12.76 -5.96
C SER A 31 1.87 12.79 -5.15
N ARG A 32 1.80 12.68 -3.83
CA ARG A 32 2.96 12.80 -2.94
C ARG A 32 3.20 11.48 -2.22
N PHE A 33 4.26 10.80 -2.64
CA PHE A 33 4.63 9.47 -2.17
C PHE A 33 5.82 9.56 -1.22
N GLY A 34 5.67 9.00 0.00
CA GLY A 34 6.76 8.75 0.92
C GLY A 34 7.16 7.27 0.88
N TYR A 35 8.45 7.01 0.79
CA TYR A 35 9.01 5.66 0.84
C TYR A 35 9.91 5.53 2.05
N VAL A 36 9.57 4.64 2.99
CA VAL A 36 10.35 4.38 4.20
C VAL A 36 11.55 3.51 3.85
N LEU A 37 12.74 3.89 4.30
CA LEU A 37 13.97 3.16 4.06
C LEU A 37 14.67 2.84 5.39
N PHE A 38 15.26 1.67 5.48
CA PHE A 38 16.06 1.20 6.62
C PHE A 38 17.11 0.18 6.15
N PRO A 39 18.25 0.04 6.83
CA PRO A 39 19.30 -0.90 6.45
C PRO A 39 18.79 -2.33 6.35
N GLY A 40 19.21 -3.05 5.31
CA GLY A 40 18.77 -4.41 5.04
C GLY A 40 17.37 -4.49 4.43
N PHE A 41 16.91 -3.44 3.75
CA PHE A 41 15.69 -3.52 2.94
C PHE A 41 15.88 -4.51 1.79
N GLN A 42 14.80 -5.14 1.34
CA GLN A 42 14.81 -6.00 0.16
C GLN A 42 14.79 -5.12 -1.10
N ALA A 43 15.80 -5.25 -1.96
CA ALA A 43 15.96 -4.41 -3.15
C ALA A 43 14.68 -4.33 -4.00
N LEU A 44 14.10 -5.46 -4.36
CA LEU A 44 12.92 -5.49 -5.23
C LEU A 44 11.65 -4.95 -4.55
N ASP A 45 11.57 -4.99 -3.20
CA ASP A 45 10.46 -4.37 -2.46
C ASP A 45 10.46 -2.85 -2.62
N VAL A 46 11.61 -2.25 -2.91
CA VAL A 46 11.77 -0.81 -3.16
C VAL A 46 11.74 -0.52 -4.65
N PHE A 47 12.66 -1.10 -5.41
CA PHE A 47 12.86 -0.72 -6.81
C PHE A 47 11.73 -1.21 -7.72
N GLY A 48 11.09 -2.35 -7.43
CA GLY A 48 9.96 -2.85 -8.24
C GLY A 48 8.76 -1.91 -8.23
N PRO A 49 8.18 -1.57 -7.06
CA PRO A 49 7.11 -0.58 -6.96
C PRO A 49 7.51 0.82 -7.46
N LEU A 50 8.75 1.26 -7.18
CA LEU A 50 9.24 2.56 -7.64
C LEU A 50 9.32 2.64 -9.15
N ASP A 51 9.72 1.57 -9.85
CA ASP A 51 9.82 1.55 -11.30
C ASP A 51 8.43 1.73 -11.95
N ALA A 52 7.41 1.04 -11.44
CA ALA A 52 6.03 1.23 -11.89
C ALA A 52 5.54 2.67 -11.68
N LEU A 53 5.85 3.27 -10.52
CA LEU A 53 5.50 4.67 -10.23
C LEU A 53 6.31 5.66 -11.06
N ASN A 54 7.58 5.38 -11.37
CA ASN A 54 8.40 6.18 -12.27
C ASN A 54 7.78 6.25 -13.67
N LEU A 55 7.33 5.11 -14.21
CA LEU A 55 6.65 5.07 -15.50
C LEU A 55 5.32 5.81 -15.47
N LEU A 56 4.51 5.67 -14.42
CA LEU A 56 3.30 6.45 -14.24
C LEU A 56 3.60 7.95 -14.18
N SER A 57 4.73 8.35 -13.60
CA SER A 57 5.11 9.76 -13.46
C SER A 57 5.41 10.45 -14.80
N LEU A 58 5.59 9.71 -15.87
CA LEU A 58 5.78 10.28 -17.22
C LEU A 58 4.50 10.94 -17.77
N THR A 59 3.33 10.52 -17.26
CA THR A 59 2.02 11.05 -17.69
C THR A 59 1.23 11.70 -16.55
N THR A 60 1.61 11.42 -15.30
CA THR A 60 0.92 11.88 -14.09
C THR A 60 1.89 12.60 -13.16
N THR A 61 1.53 13.76 -12.62
CA THR A 61 2.40 14.46 -11.67
C THR A 61 2.53 13.68 -10.37
N LEU A 62 3.70 13.09 -10.12
CA LEU A 62 4.05 12.41 -8.89
C LEU A 62 5.31 13.01 -8.27
N ASN A 63 5.35 13.07 -6.95
CA ASN A 63 6.50 13.53 -6.17
C ASN A 63 6.92 12.42 -5.23
N LEU A 64 8.20 12.05 -5.25
CA LEU A 64 8.77 11.01 -4.42
C LEU A 64 9.61 11.62 -3.30
N THR A 65 9.37 11.15 -2.09
CA THR A 65 10.17 11.43 -0.89
C THR A 65 10.75 10.12 -0.37
N LEU A 66 12.06 9.95 -0.44
CA LEU A 66 12.77 8.82 0.14
C LEU A 66 13.19 9.17 1.57
N ILE A 67 12.73 8.40 2.56
CA ILE A 67 12.76 8.79 3.96
C ILE A 67 13.52 7.74 4.78
N ALA A 68 14.55 8.15 5.49
CA ALA A 68 15.35 7.28 6.35
C ALA A 68 15.74 7.97 7.67
N ALA A 69 16.51 7.28 8.52
CA ALA A 69 17.01 7.87 9.77
C ALA A 69 18.02 9.00 9.54
N THR A 70 18.78 8.92 8.47
CA THR A 70 19.78 9.94 8.06
C THR A 70 19.73 10.15 6.56
N LEU A 71 20.51 11.09 6.03
CA LEU A 71 20.66 11.31 4.58
C LEU A 71 21.79 10.47 3.97
N GLU A 72 22.48 9.66 4.77
CA GLU A 72 23.49 8.73 4.26
C GLU A 72 22.82 7.62 3.43
N PRO A 73 23.52 7.05 2.44
CA PRO A 73 23.00 5.95 1.65
C PRO A 73 22.54 4.78 2.53
N VAL A 74 21.33 4.28 2.25
CA VAL A 74 20.78 3.09 2.92
C VAL A 74 21.07 1.87 2.08
N HIS A 75 21.66 0.84 2.66
CA HIS A 75 22.15 -0.33 1.97
C HIS A 75 21.30 -1.58 2.23
N THR A 76 21.27 -2.48 1.25
CA THR A 76 20.60 -3.79 1.36
C THR A 76 21.41 -4.81 2.15
N ASP A 77 22.74 -4.67 2.24
CA ASP A 77 23.69 -5.60 2.83
C ASP A 77 24.22 -5.18 4.22
N GLN A 78 23.90 -3.97 4.69
CA GLN A 78 24.31 -3.48 6.00
C GLN A 78 23.49 -4.07 7.14
N MET A 79 23.79 -5.30 7.50
CA MET A 79 23.09 -6.06 8.55
C MET A 79 24.12 -6.67 9.51
N PRO A 80 24.74 -5.89 10.40
CA PRO A 80 25.81 -6.37 11.30
C PRO A 80 25.35 -7.46 12.29
N TRP A 81 24.04 -7.62 12.47
CA TRP A 81 23.46 -8.71 13.27
C TRP A 81 23.29 -10.02 12.50
N LEU A 82 23.50 -10.04 11.19
CA LEU A 82 23.39 -11.22 10.35
C LEU A 82 24.78 -11.74 9.98
N VAL A 83 24.99 -13.05 10.16
CA VAL A 83 26.25 -13.67 9.73
C VAL A 83 26.30 -13.76 8.21
N ASN A 84 27.26 -13.07 7.60
CA ASN A 84 27.59 -13.18 6.20
C ASN A 84 28.56 -14.35 5.96
N ALA A 85 28.06 -15.58 6.00
CA ALA A 85 28.89 -16.79 5.88
C ALA A 85 29.61 -16.92 4.52
N ALA A 86 29.12 -16.24 3.49
CA ALA A 86 29.70 -16.25 2.15
C ALA A 86 30.76 -15.17 1.94
N ASN A 87 30.95 -14.24 2.90
CA ASN A 87 31.76 -13.03 2.74
C ASN A 87 31.39 -12.24 1.46
N ALA A 88 30.12 -12.23 1.10
CA ALA A 88 29.63 -11.53 -0.07
C ALA A 88 29.66 -10.01 0.15
N THR A 89 30.02 -9.28 -0.90
CA THR A 89 29.98 -7.81 -0.95
C THR A 89 28.95 -7.32 -1.96
N PHE A 90 27.92 -8.14 -2.21
CA PHE A 90 26.86 -7.86 -3.17
C PHE A 90 25.70 -7.15 -2.46
N GLY A 91 25.57 -5.86 -2.72
CA GLY A 91 24.52 -5.03 -2.14
C GLY A 91 24.35 -3.74 -2.92
N GLU A 92 23.12 -3.22 -2.91
CA GLU A 92 22.75 -1.95 -3.49
C GLU A 92 22.56 -0.90 -2.41
N ALA A 93 22.64 0.37 -2.80
CA ALA A 93 22.34 1.50 -1.92
C ALA A 93 21.39 2.47 -2.59
N ILE A 94 20.56 3.12 -1.77
CA ILE A 94 19.68 4.20 -2.19
C ILE A 94 19.90 5.43 -1.30
N VAL A 95 19.98 6.62 -1.89
CA VAL A 95 20.20 7.87 -1.17
C VAL A 95 18.85 8.46 -0.76
N PRO A 96 18.57 8.62 0.55
CA PRO A 96 17.37 9.29 1.02
C PRO A 96 17.34 10.77 0.62
N THR A 97 16.14 11.32 0.47
CA THR A 97 15.93 12.76 0.24
C THR A 97 15.61 13.51 1.53
N HIS A 98 15.08 12.82 2.53
CA HIS A 98 14.65 13.37 3.81
C HIS A 98 14.94 12.40 4.96
N THR A 99 15.08 12.95 6.15
CA THR A 99 15.04 12.15 7.39
C THR A 99 13.60 11.97 7.87
N PHE A 100 13.37 11.09 8.86
CA PHE A 100 12.06 10.98 9.50
C PHE A 100 11.57 12.30 10.11
N GLU A 101 12.49 13.17 10.53
CA GLU A 101 12.20 14.47 11.11
C GLU A 101 11.85 15.54 10.06
N THR A 102 12.51 15.50 8.90
CA THR A 102 12.38 16.50 7.84
C THR A 102 11.37 16.10 6.75
N ALA A 103 10.81 14.89 6.82
CA ALA A 103 9.83 14.40 5.86
C ALA A 103 8.60 15.31 5.79
N PRO A 104 8.10 15.65 4.57
CA PRO A 104 6.94 16.50 4.40
C PRO A 104 5.72 16.00 5.20
N ALA A 105 4.96 16.92 5.77
CA ALA A 105 3.77 16.57 6.56
C ALA A 105 2.58 16.14 5.68
N ASP A 106 2.58 16.50 4.42
CA ASP A 106 1.47 16.43 3.48
C ASP A 106 1.58 15.26 2.49
N LEU A 107 2.22 14.17 2.88
CA LEU A 107 2.27 12.95 2.08
C LEU A 107 0.86 12.37 1.85
N ASP A 108 0.59 11.92 0.62
CA ASP A 108 -0.66 11.24 0.28
C ASP A 108 -0.56 9.73 0.47
N VAL A 109 0.59 9.14 0.14
CA VAL A 109 0.83 7.69 0.20
C VAL A 109 2.12 7.44 0.96
N LEU A 110 2.09 6.49 1.88
CA LEU A 110 3.27 6.00 2.57
C LEU A 110 3.51 4.54 2.20
N ILE A 111 4.71 4.23 1.68
CA ILE A 111 5.10 2.87 1.29
C ILE A 111 6.18 2.37 2.24
N VAL A 112 6.00 1.14 2.75
CA VAL A 112 6.88 0.50 3.72
C VAL A 112 7.38 -0.82 3.13
N PRO A 113 8.64 -0.91 2.71
CA PRO A 113 9.21 -2.14 2.17
C PRO A 113 9.51 -3.15 3.26
N GLY A 114 9.70 -4.40 2.88
CA GLY A 114 10.26 -5.42 3.74
C GLY A 114 11.77 -5.59 3.54
N GLY A 115 12.25 -6.72 3.98
CA GLY A 115 13.66 -7.11 3.91
C GLY A 115 14.15 -7.74 5.20
N LEU A 116 15.38 -8.24 5.19
CA LEU A 116 16.00 -8.82 6.38
C LEU A 116 16.20 -7.79 7.50
N GLY A 117 16.25 -6.50 7.16
CA GLY A 117 16.28 -5.40 8.11
C GLY A 117 15.09 -5.39 9.08
N THR A 118 13.93 -5.92 8.69
CA THR A 118 12.77 -6.04 9.61
C THR A 118 13.01 -7.01 10.78
N ARG A 119 14.11 -7.77 10.75
CA ARG A 119 14.56 -8.68 11.82
C ARG A 119 15.62 -8.08 12.70
N ALA A 120 15.97 -6.80 12.50
CA ALA A 120 16.97 -6.13 13.28
C ALA A 120 16.67 -6.19 14.78
N PRO A 121 17.66 -6.52 15.62
CA PRO A 121 17.48 -6.56 17.06
C PRO A 121 17.46 -5.14 17.68
N GLY A 122 16.96 -5.05 18.89
CA GLY A 122 16.98 -3.82 19.66
C GLY A 122 16.11 -2.71 19.06
N THR A 123 16.65 -1.50 19.02
CA THR A 123 15.93 -0.26 18.69
C THR A 123 16.10 0.20 17.24
N LEU A 124 16.74 -0.60 16.39
CA LEU A 124 17.02 -0.21 15.00
C LEU A 124 15.78 0.08 14.16
N LEU A 125 14.65 -0.51 14.51
CA LEU A 125 13.38 -0.26 13.83
C LEU A 125 12.47 0.73 14.56
N ASP A 126 12.85 1.26 15.69
CA ASP A 126 11.97 2.14 16.47
C ASP A 126 11.63 3.42 15.69
N ALA A 127 12.63 4.05 15.06
CA ALA A 127 12.42 5.26 14.28
C ALA A 127 11.45 5.06 13.09
N PRO A 128 11.60 4.06 12.19
CA PRO A 128 10.62 3.82 11.14
C PRO A 128 9.25 3.41 11.68
N ILE A 129 9.15 2.66 12.79
CA ILE A 129 7.87 2.29 13.41
C ILE A 129 7.15 3.52 13.95
N GLU A 130 7.83 4.37 14.70
CA GLU A 130 7.28 5.62 15.24
C GLU A 130 6.86 6.56 14.11
N PHE A 131 7.66 6.66 13.05
CA PHE A 131 7.32 7.47 11.88
C PHE A 131 6.04 6.97 11.22
N VAL A 132 5.90 5.67 10.95
CA VAL A 132 4.68 5.07 10.36
C VAL A 132 3.47 5.31 11.27
N ARG A 133 3.62 5.10 12.59
CA ARG A 133 2.55 5.37 13.57
C ARG A 133 2.08 6.81 13.53
N ALA A 134 3.01 7.75 13.53
CA ALA A 134 2.71 9.17 13.54
C ALA A 134 2.10 9.67 12.23
N ARG A 135 2.53 9.10 11.08
CA ARG A 135 2.11 9.55 9.75
C ARG A 135 0.83 8.92 9.25
N TYR A 136 0.53 7.68 9.66
CA TYR A 136 -0.65 6.96 9.17
C TYR A 136 -1.96 7.76 9.28
N PRO A 137 -2.27 8.49 10.35
CA PRO A 137 -3.52 9.26 10.45
C PRO A 137 -3.64 10.40 9.43
N THR A 138 -2.54 10.81 8.80
CA THR A 138 -2.51 11.96 7.88
C THR A 138 -2.37 11.55 6.41
N VAL A 139 -1.96 10.33 6.12
CA VAL A 139 -1.86 9.84 4.74
C VAL A 139 -3.18 9.28 4.23
N ARG A 140 -3.40 9.38 2.94
CA ARG A 140 -4.58 8.81 2.28
C ARG A 140 -4.48 7.31 2.13
N TYR A 141 -3.27 6.79 1.91
CA TYR A 141 -3.00 5.36 1.72
C TYR A 141 -1.70 4.95 2.40
N LEU A 142 -1.71 3.74 2.95
CA LEU A 142 -0.51 3.04 3.41
C LEU A 142 -0.37 1.75 2.60
N ILE A 143 0.83 1.50 2.08
CA ILE A 143 1.17 0.28 1.34
C ILE A 143 2.33 -0.40 2.03
N SER A 144 2.16 -1.63 2.49
CA SER A 144 3.26 -2.45 3.03
C SER A 144 3.62 -3.57 2.06
N VAL A 145 4.91 -3.73 1.80
CA VAL A 145 5.41 -4.79 0.91
C VAL A 145 6.13 -5.85 1.75
N CYS A 146 5.82 -7.12 1.50
CA CYS A 146 6.55 -8.24 2.08
C CYS A 146 6.54 -8.17 3.64
N THR A 147 7.73 -8.26 4.27
CA THR A 147 7.89 -8.11 5.72
C THR A 147 7.81 -6.67 6.22
N GLY A 148 7.55 -5.69 5.35
CA GLY A 148 7.17 -4.33 5.76
C GLY A 148 5.92 -4.31 6.64
N ALA A 149 5.09 -5.34 6.55
CA ALA A 149 3.98 -5.57 7.45
C ALA A 149 4.40 -5.68 8.93
N VAL A 150 5.65 -6.06 9.26
CA VAL A 150 6.18 -6.02 10.64
C VAL A 150 6.19 -4.59 11.18
N ILE A 151 6.67 -3.64 10.37
CA ILE A 151 6.74 -2.23 10.78
C ILE A 151 5.32 -1.68 10.96
N ALA A 152 4.42 -1.94 10.01
CA ALA A 152 3.03 -1.49 10.06
C ALA A 152 2.25 -2.11 11.24
N ALA A 153 2.45 -3.41 11.54
CA ALA A 153 1.84 -4.09 12.68
C ALA A 153 2.37 -3.54 14.02
N ARG A 154 3.69 -3.40 14.18
CA ARG A 154 4.31 -2.81 15.38
C ARG A 154 3.93 -1.34 15.58
N ALA A 155 3.60 -0.64 14.51
CA ALA A 155 3.03 0.71 14.57
C ALA A 155 1.56 0.73 15.04
N GLY A 156 0.90 -0.44 15.16
CA GLY A 156 -0.53 -0.55 15.50
C GLY A 156 -1.49 -0.20 14.36
N VAL A 157 -0.94 0.01 13.14
CA VAL A 157 -1.74 0.45 11.99
C VAL A 157 -2.62 -0.68 11.44
N LEU A 158 -2.18 -1.93 11.61
CA LEU A 158 -2.88 -3.11 11.09
C LEU A 158 -3.85 -3.73 12.10
N ASP A 159 -3.96 -3.23 13.33
CA ASP A 159 -4.80 -3.82 14.37
C ASP A 159 -6.28 -3.85 13.92
N GLY A 160 -6.90 -5.02 13.99
CA GLY A 160 -8.27 -5.28 13.54
C GLY A 160 -8.46 -5.26 12.00
N ARG A 161 -7.40 -5.04 11.23
CA ARG A 161 -7.43 -4.98 9.76
C ARG A 161 -7.07 -6.31 9.11
N CYS A 162 -7.58 -6.52 7.90
CA CYS A 162 -7.15 -7.60 7.04
C CYS A 162 -5.80 -7.25 6.40
N ALA A 163 -4.82 -8.14 6.48
CA ALA A 163 -3.51 -7.93 5.87
C ALA A 163 -2.86 -9.26 5.47
N THR A 164 -1.91 -9.18 4.56
CA THR A 164 -1.03 -10.30 4.24
C THR A 164 0.44 -9.89 4.36
N THR A 165 1.33 -10.86 4.26
CA THR A 165 2.77 -10.66 4.35
C THR A 165 3.53 -11.75 3.59
N ASN A 166 4.86 -11.69 3.61
CA ASN A 166 5.74 -12.67 3.02
C ASN A 166 5.48 -14.09 3.57
N LYS A 167 5.21 -15.05 2.68
CA LYS A 167 4.83 -16.42 3.08
C LYS A 167 5.97 -17.18 3.74
N LYS A 168 7.22 -17.01 3.28
CA LYS A 168 8.40 -17.62 3.89
C LYS A 168 8.66 -17.12 5.31
N ALA A 169 8.34 -15.85 5.58
CA ALA A 169 8.51 -15.23 6.89
C ALA A 169 7.20 -15.16 7.71
N TRP A 170 6.17 -15.91 7.31
CA TRP A 170 4.81 -15.80 7.83
C TRP A 170 4.74 -15.84 9.35
N ALA A 171 5.19 -16.94 9.96
CA ALA A 171 5.11 -17.11 11.41
C ALA A 171 5.85 -16.03 12.19
N GLN A 172 7.01 -15.59 11.67
CA GLN A 172 7.80 -14.55 12.30
C GLN A 172 7.12 -13.18 12.20
N THR A 173 6.51 -12.87 11.04
CA THR A 173 5.85 -11.58 10.81
C THR A 173 4.55 -11.48 11.59
N THR A 174 3.70 -12.51 11.52
CA THR A 174 2.38 -12.51 12.15
C THR A 174 2.43 -12.46 13.68
N ALA A 175 3.52 -12.96 14.26
CA ALA A 175 3.77 -12.85 15.70
C ALA A 175 3.87 -11.40 16.21
N TRP A 176 4.19 -10.43 15.34
CA TRP A 176 4.25 -9.01 15.69
C TRP A 176 2.90 -8.28 15.62
N GLY A 177 1.88 -8.92 15.04
CA GLY A 177 0.54 -8.35 14.92
C GLY A 177 -0.53 -9.36 15.34
N PRO A 178 -0.70 -9.65 16.64
CA PRO A 178 -1.68 -10.63 17.12
C PRO A 178 -3.13 -10.15 16.91
N GLU A 179 -3.36 -8.84 16.78
CA GLU A 179 -4.67 -8.25 16.52
C GLU A 179 -4.98 -8.10 15.02
N VAL A 180 -4.05 -8.49 14.13
CA VAL A 180 -4.22 -8.39 12.68
C VAL A 180 -4.95 -9.63 12.15
N LYS A 181 -5.90 -9.43 11.26
CA LYS A 181 -6.58 -10.51 10.53
C LYS A 181 -5.72 -10.93 9.34
N TRP A 182 -4.78 -11.83 9.61
CA TRP A 182 -3.82 -12.28 8.60
C TRP A 182 -4.47 -13.21 7.58
N VAL A 183 -4.36 -12.84 6.29
CA VAL A 183 -4.89 -13.60 5.14
C VAL A 183 -3.76 -14.35 4.46
N PRO A 184 -3.64 -15.67 4.66
CA PRO A 184 -2.52 -16.46 4.14
C PRO A 184 -2.58 -16.66 2.62
N GLU A 185 -3.76 -16.92 2.04
CA GLU A 185 -3.94 -17.19 0.61
C GLU A 185 -4.19 -15.90 -0.20
N ALA A 186 -3.39 -14.86 0.07
CA ALA A 186 -3.50 -13.61 -0.66
C ALA A 186 -2.14 -13.15 -1.20
N ARG A 187 -2.10 -12.76 -2.45
CA ARG A 187 -0.97 -12.08 -3.07
C ARG A 187 -0.89 -10.62 -2.61
N TRP A 188 -2.04 -9.98 -2.46
CA TRP A 188 -2.20 -8.72 -1.73
C TRP A 188 -3.59 -8.65 -1.10
N VAL A 189 -3.71 -7.82 -0.09
CA VAL A 189 -4.98 -7.48 0.57
C VAL A 189 -5.14 -5.98 0.55
N GLN A 190 -6.35 -5.53 0.21
CA GLN A 190 -6.80 -4.15 0.38
C GLN A 190 -7.85 -4.12 1.48
N ASP A 191 -7.59 -3.39 2.56
CA ASP A 191 -8.58 -3.10 3.61
C ASP A 191 -8.69 -1.58 3.80
N GLY A 192 -9.72 -1.01 3.19
CA GLY A 192 -9.92 0.43 3.17
C GLY A 192 -8.77 1.15 2.47
N ASN A 193 -8.01 1.94 3.23
CA ASN A 193 -6.86 2.68 2.73
C ASN A 193 -5.51 1.97 2.96
N ILE A 194 -5.52 0.75 3.46
CA ILE A 194 -4.33 -0.06 3.69
C ILE A 194 -4.22 -1.11 2.59
N TRP A 195 -3.04 -1.20 1.99
CA TRP A 195 -2.66 -2.24 1.04
C TRP A 195 -1.48 -3.02 1.62
N SER A 196 -1.56 -4.33 1.63
CA SER A 196 -0.47 -5.19 2.08
C SER A 196 -0.18 -6.26 1.05
N SER A 197 1.09 -6.47 0.71
CA SER A 197 1.48 -7.47 -0.26
C SER A 197 2.17 -8.68 0.37
N SER A 198 2.11 -9.78 -0.33
CA SER A 198 2.92 -10.98 -0.11
C SER A 198 4.42 -10.70 -0.37
N GLY A 199 5.20 -11.73 -0.63
CA GLY A 199 6.66 -11.63 -0.74
C GLY A 199 7.14 -10.95 -2.01
N VAL A 200 8.18 -10.20 -1.88
CA VAL A 200 9.06 -9.58 -2.87
C VAL A 200 8.37 -9.15 -4.17
N SER A 201 8.24 -10.04 -5.16
CA SER A 201 7.65 -9.71 -6.47
C SER A 201 6.16 -9.33 -6.41
N ALA A 202 5.43 -9.77 -5.38
CA ALA A 202 4.04 -9.39 -5.17
C ALA A 202 3.87 -7.88 -4.93
N GLY A 203 4.92 -7.18 -4.48
CA GLY A 203 4.93 -5.73 -4.37
C GLY A 203 4.70 -5.02 -5.70
N ILE A 204 5.19 -5.58 -6.81
CA ILE A 204 4.96 -5.05 -8.16
C ILE A 204 3.49 -5.19 -8.54
N ASP A 205 2.89 -6.37 -8.34
CA ASP A 205 1.48 -6.60 -8.64
C ASP A 205 0.57 -5.73 -7.77
N THR A 206 0.94 -5.55 -6.49
CA THR A 206 0.21 -4.72 -5.54
C THR A 206 0.21 -3.24 -5.97
N ILE A 207 1.36 -2.69 -6.39
CA ILE A 207 1.41 -1.30 -6.82
C ILE A 207 0.68 -1.11 -8.16
N LEU A 208 0.73 -2.08 -9.07
CA LEU A 208 -0.03 -2.05 -10.31
C LEU A 208 -1.55 -2.17 -10.06
N ALA A 209 -1.97 -2.98 -9.08
CA ALA A 209 -3.36 -3.03 -8.63
C ALA A 209 -3.80 -1.72 -7.97
N PHE A 210 -2.93 -1.09 -7.18
CA PHE A 210 -3.16 0.24 -6.62
C PHE A 210 -3.30 1.31 -7.72
N ILE A 211 -2.43 1.29 -8.73
CA ILE A 211 -2.52 2.20 -9.89
C ILE A 211 -3.86 2.00 -10.61
N ALA A 212 -4.27 0.75 -10.86
CA ALA A 212 -5.56 0.45 -11.49
C ALA A 212 -6.75 0.98 -10.69
N ALA A 213 -6.73 0.81 -9.37
CA ALA A 213 -7.82 1.24 -8.48
C ALA A 213 -7.92 2.76 -8.31
N VAL A 214 -6.79 3.47 -8.35
CA VAL A 214 -6.70 4.88 -7.95
C VAL A 214 -6.54 5.82 -9.14
N TYR A 215 -5.81 5.41 -10.17
CA TYR A 215 -5.56 6.21 -11.39
C TYR A 215 -6.34 5.67 -12.60
N GLY A 216 -6.85 4.46 -12.50
CA GLY A 216 -7.63 3.80 -13.54
C GLY A 216 -6.89 2.65 -14.22
N GLU A 217 -7.65 1.67 -14.71
CA GLU A 217 -7.15 0.46 -15.36
C GLU A 217 -6.29 0.78 -16.59
N ALA A 218 -6.66 1.81 -17.35
CA ALA A 218 -5.91 2.22 -18.55
C ALA A 218 -4.46 2.65 -18.22
N GLU A 219 -4.28 3.37 -17.12
CA GLU A 219 -2.95 3.78 -16.66
C GLU A 219 -2.14 2.55 -16.20
N ALA A 220 -2.75 1.63 -15.46
CA ALA A 220 -2.09 0.41 -15.05
C ALA A 220 -1.66 -0.46 -16.25
N VAL A 221 -2.50 -0.56 -17.29
CA VAL A 221 -2.17 -1.28 -18.53
C VAL A 221 -1.02 -0.58 -19.26
N THR A 222 -1.03 0.76 -19.35
CA THR A 222 0.05 1.54 -19.99
C THR A 222 1.38 1.28 -19.28
N VAL A 223 1.41 1.38 -17.95
CA VAL A 223 2.62 1.12 -17.15
C VAL A 223 3.08 -0.34 -17.33
N THR A 224 2.17 -1.30 -17.22
CA THR A 224 2.47 -2.74 -17.35
C THR A 224 3.08 -3.07 -18.72
N ASN A 225 2.54 -2.50 -19.80
CA ASN A 225 3.05 -2.70 -21.14
C ASN A 225 4.44 -2.07 -21.32
N ALA A 226 4.68 -0.89 -20.73
CA ALA A 226 6.01 -0.25 -20.78
C ALA A 226 7.07 -1.05 -20.00
N MET A 227 6.67 -1.71 -18.90
CA MET A 227 7.54 -2.62 -18.15
C MET A 227 7.74 -3.98 -18.82
N GLU A 228 6.99 -4.31 -19.89
CA GLU A 228 6.89 -5.67 -20.44
C GLU A 228 6.60 -6.72 -19.34
N TYR A 229 5.86 -6.32 -18.30
CA TYR A 229 5.57 -7.12 -17.12
C TYR A 229 4.19 -7.78 -17.23
N ARG A 230 4.14 -9.09 -16.98
CA ARG A 230 2.87 -9.83 -16.89
C ARG A 230 2.37 -9.78 -15.45
N ARG A 231 1.51 -8.80 -15.15
CA ARG A 231 0.95 -8.65 -13.80
C ARG A 231 -0.06 -9.74 -13.46
N GLU A 232 -0.09 -10.11 -12.19
CA GLU A 232 -1.22 -10.82 -11.60
C GLU A 232 -2.35 -9.82 -11.33
N THR A 233 -3.59 -10.22 -11.61
CA THR A 233 -4.78 -9.39 -11.37
C THR A 233 -5.71 -9.98 -10.32
N ASN A 234 -5.52 -11.25 -9.96
CA ASN A 234 -6.28 -11.91 -8.90
C ASN A 234 -5.53 -11.77 -7.55
N PRO A 235 -6.07 -11.00 -6.59
CA PRO A 235 -5.42 -10.83 -5.29
C PRO A 235 -5.30 -12.13 -4.48
N LYS A 236 -6.04 -13.18 -4.84
CA LYS A 236 -6.04 -14.49 -4.17
C LYS A 236 -5.11 -15.51 -4.83
N ASP A 237 -4.48 -15.18 -5.96
CA ASP A 237 -3.56 -16.09 -6.64
C ASP A 237 -2.13 -15.94 -6.10
N ASP A 238 -1.86 -16.61 -4.98
CA ASP A 238 -0.52 -16.70 -4.38
C ASP A 238 -0.09 -18.17 -4.23
N PRO A 239 0.65 -18.71 -5.21
CA PRO A 239 1.10 -20.10 -5.16
C PRO A 239 2.05 -20.40 -3.98
N PHE A 240 2.64 -19.36 -3.38
CA PHE A 240 3.54 -19.50 -2.25
C PHE A 240 2.81 -19.82 -0.94
N ALA A 241 1.52 -19.50 -0.83
CA ALA A 241 0.72 -19.90 0.33
C ALA A 241 0.73 -21.45 0.46
N ALA A 242 0.38 -22.14 -0.59
CA ALA A 242 0.41 -23.62 -0.62
C ALA A 242 1.82 -24.18 -0.42
N LEU A 243 2.86 -23.57 -1.04
CA LEU A 243 4.25 -23.99 -0.90
C LEU A 243 4.72 -23.99 0.57
N TYR A 244 4.25 -23.05 1.38
CA TYR A 244 4.60 -22.94 2.79
C TYR A 244 3.54 -23.50 3.74
N GLY A 245 2.52 -24.23 3.21
CA GLY A 245 1.47 -24.86 4.01
C GLY A 245 0.52 -23.87 4.69
N LEU A 246 0.39 -22.66 4.14
CA LEU A 246 -0.40 -21.57 4.67
C LEU A 246 -1.72 -21.47 3.89
N THR A 247 -2.58 -22.48 4.04
CA THR A 247 -3.91 -22.47 3.41
C THR A 247 -4.96 -22.01 4.42
N ASP A 248 -6.01 -21.34 3.95
CA ASP A 248 -7.13 -20.91 4.78
C ASP A 248 -7.79 -22.09 5.50
N ALA A 249 -7.78 -23.29 4.88
CA ALA A 249 -8.30 -24.51 5.47
C ALA A 249 -7.56 -24.95 6.76
N ASN A 250 -6.29 -24.55 6.92
CA ASN A 250 -5.45 -24.91 8.07
C ASN A 250 -5.47 -23.82 9.17
N ASN A 251 -6.18 -22.70 8.93
CA ASN A 251 -6.25 -21.59 9.88
C ASN A 251 -7.57 -21.66 10.65
N SER A 252 -7.52 -21.90 11.95
CA SER A 252 -8.68 -22.04 12.83
C SER A 252 -9.54 -20.78 13.03
N THR A 253 -9.21 -19.67 12.32
CA THR A 253 -9.91 -18.37 12.39
C THR A 253 -10.79 -18.09 11.16
N ASN A 254 -11.20 -19.12 10.42
CA ASN A 254 -11.88 -19.03 9.11
C ASN A 254 -13.08 -18.08 9.01
N GLN A 255 -13.85 -17.87 10.09
CA GLN A 255 -15.07 -17.02 10.02
C GLN A 255 -14.80 -15.52 9.91
N GLU A 256 -13.64 -15.04 10.33
CA GLU A 256 -13.28 -13.60 10.22
C GLU A 256 -12.54 -13.27 8.91
N ILE A 257 -11.82 -14.26 8.36
CA ILE A 257 -11.07 -14.12 7.12
C ILE A 257 -12.01 -14.06 5.90
N GLU A 258 -13.17 -14.74 5.93
CA GLU A 258 -14.18 -14.65 4.85
C GLU A 258 -14.71 -13.24 4.60
N LYS A 259 -14.51 -12.32 5.55
CA LYS A 259 -14.90 -10.91 5.42
C LYS A 259 -13.78 -10.03 4.82
N CYS A 260 -12.60 -10.60 4.66
CA CYS A 260 -11.46 -9.99 4.01
C CYS A 260 -11.46 -10.23 2.49
#